data_ff66859d93119c3b4a25bdb5f81b8d20
#
_entry.id   ff66859d93119c3b4a25bdb5f81b8d20
#
_cell.length_a   1.000
_cell.length_b   1.000
_cell.length_c   1.000
_cell.angle_alpha   90.00
_cell.angle_beta   90.00
_cell.angle_gamma   90.00
#
_symmetry.space_group_name_H-M   'P 1'
#
loop_
_entity.id
_entity.type
_entity.pdbx_description
1 polymer ?
#
loop_
_entity_poly.entity_id
_entity_poly.type
_entity_poly.pdbx_seq_one_letter_code
_entity_poly.pdbx_strand_id
1 'polypeptide(L)'
;MSGLLLDPGSVCAVIVTYRPEAEFAGYLEAIRSQFQPVIVVDNGSAGAALAMLRRLAGADVLLLEQGRNTGLGAALNAGMREARARGFRWAVLFDQDTQPTGDMPSRFADILADHPAAENVAIIGSRFQDRNRPAASPERAEAGGPLWVDKRRVITSGSLLSLAAYEALGPFREDLFIDFVDHEFCHRAKRAGWSVLQTAATLLSHSVGNYRRHSLLGLKIWRSHHSAVRCFFMARNRMLLARERGHYGKLLRGGFRALEDIGLILLFEEDKAAKVRATLAGCVAGIRQDTVLPDWLKRRLG
;
A
#
# COMPACT_ATOMS: atom_id res chain seq x y z
N MET A 1 13.72 -14.74 -29.10
CA MET A 1 12.42 -14.00 -29.19
C MET A 1 12.27 -13.19 -27.93
N SER A 2 12.76 -11.94 -27.91
CA SER A 2 12.55 -11.03 -26.78
C SER A 2 11.19 -10.37 -26.95
N GLY A 3 10.12 -11.08 -26.56
CA GLY A 3 8.83 -10.43 -26.39
C GLY A 3 8.97 -9.40 -25.27
N LEU A 4 8.55 -8.17 -25.51
CA LEU A 4 8.48 -7.10 -24.53
C LEU A 4 7.95 -7.65 -23.22
N LEU A 5 8.78 -7.65 -22.16
CA LEU A 5 8.43 -8.19 -20.84
C LEU A 5 7.21 -7.47 -20.25
N LEU A 6 6.93 -6.25 -20.69
CA LEU A 6 5.77 -5.45 -20.36
C LEU A 6 5.08 -4.95 -21.67
N ASP A 7 4.20 -5.78 -22.22
CA ASP A 7 3.30 -5.41 -23.29
C ASP A 7 2.08 -4.67 -22.70
N PRO A 8 1.59 -3.57 -23.30
CA PRO A 8 0.38 -2.88 -22.84
C PRO A 8 -0.83 -3.81 -22.59
N GLY A 9 -1.00 -4.85 -23.42
CA GLY A 9 -2.05 -5.86 -23.24
C GLY A 9 -1.81 -6.83 -22.08
N SER A 10 -0.63 -6.83 -21.46
CA SER A 10 -0.25 -7.73 -20.38
C SER A 10 -0.34 -7.11 -18.99
N VAL A 11 -0.69 -5.82 -18.87
CA VAL A 11 -0.74 -5.07 -17.63
C VAL A 11 -2.10 -4.39 -17.43
N CYS A 12 -2.61 -4.40 -16.21
CA CYS A 12 -3.77 -3.61 -15.80
C CYS A 12 -3.43 -2.77 -14.56
N ALA A 13 -4.29 -1.79 -14.24
CA ALA A 13 -4.23 -1.12 -12.93
C ALA A 13 -5.25 -1.74 -11.96
N VAL A 14 -4.90 -1.83 -10.68
CA VAL A 14 -5.80 -2.21 -9.58
C VAL A 14 -5.79 -1.08 -8.56
N ILE A 15 -6.95 -0.47 -8.32
CA ILE A 15 -7.11 0.62 -7.35
C ILE A 15 -8.02 0.13 -6.23
N VAL A 16 -7.57 0.23 -4.98
CA VAL A 16 -8.44 -0.03 -3.83
C VAL A 16 -9.02 1.29 -3.33
N THR A 17 -10.35 1.34 -3.18
CA THR A 17 -11.07 2.52 -2.68
C THR A 17 -11.87 2.20 -1.43
N TYR A 18 -11.94 3.18 -0.53
CA TYR A 18 -12.85 3.17 0.61
C TYR A 18 -13.28 4.59 0.93
N ARG A 19 -14.57 4.91 0.68
CA ARG A 19 -15.13 6.27 0.84
C ARG A 19 -14.29 7.34 0.12
N PRO A 20 -14.04 7.16 -1.20
CA PRO A 20 -13.26 8.13 -1.95
C PRO A 20 -13.96 9.48 -2.00
N GLU A 21 -13.16 10.55 -1.96
CA GLU A 21 -13.61 11.93 -2.14
C GLU A 21 -13.75 12.27 -3.64
N ALA A 22 -14.30 13.44 -3.96
CA ALA A 22 -14.59 13.83 -5.34
C ALA A 22 -13.34 13.89 -6.22
N GLU A 23 -12.18 14.17 -5.65
CA GLU A 23 -10.87 14.24 -6.31
C GLU A 23 -10.44 12.90 -6.91
N PHE A 24 -11.01 11.80 -6.42
CA PHE A 24 -10.72 10.46 -6.95
C PHE A 24 -10.95 10.35 -8.45
N ALA A 25 -11.95 11.05 -9.00
CA ALA A 25 -12.21 11.04 -10.45
C ALA A 25 -10.99 11.54 -11.26
N GLY A 26 -10.29 12.57 -10.76
CA GLY A 26 -9.07 13.07 -11.37
C GLY A 26 -7.89 12.09 -11.27
N TYR A 27 -7.74 11.43 -10.14
CA TYR A 27 -6.68 10.39 -9.95
C TYR A 27 -6.94 9.18 -10.84
N LEU A 28 -8.20 8.72 -10.91
CA LEU A 28 -8.60 7.62 -11.80
C LEU A 28 -8.29 7.95 -13.26
N GLU A 29 -8.59 9.17 -13.73
CA GLU A 29 -8.31 9.57 -15.12
C GLU A 29 -6.80 9.59 -15.41
N ALA A 30 -5.99 10.09 -14.48
CA ALA A 30 -4.53 10.07 -14.60
C ALA A 30 -3.96 8.64 -14.65
N ILE A 31 -4.55 7.70 -13.91
CA ILE A 31 -4.15 6.28 -13.94
C ILE A 31 -4.62 5.63 -15.25
N ARG A 32 -5.88 5.88 -15.65
CA ARG A 32 -6.49 5.34 -16.88
C ARG A 32 -5.76 5.78 -18.14
N SER A 33 -5.18 6.98 -18.15
CA SER A 33 -4.38 7.47 -19.29
C SER A 33 -3.09 6.67 -19.52
N GLN A 34 -2.62 5.92 -18.51
CA GLN A 34 -1.38 5.14 -18.58
C GLN A 34 -1.62 3.62 -18.57
N PHE A 35 -2.69 3.16 -17.94
CA PHE A 35 -2.99 1.74 -17.77
C PHE A 35 -4.45 1.45 -18.08
N GLN A 36 -4.68 0.50 -18.98
CA GLN A 36 -6.02 0.02 -19.35
C GLN A 36 -6.02 -1.49 -19.47
N PRO A 37 -7.04 -2.17 -18.91
CA PRO A 37 -8.14 -1.61 -18.10
C PRO A 37 -7.71 -1.27 -16.68
N VAL A 38 -8.57 -0.52 -15.98
CA VAL A 38 -8.48 -0.23 -14.55
C VAL A 38 -9.51 -1.07 -13.80
N ILE A 39 -9.08 -1.81 -12.79
CA ILE A 39 -9.92 -2.55 -11.86
C ILE A 39 -10.02 -1.74 -10.58
N VAL A 40 -11.18 -1.15 -10.31
CA VAL A 40 -11.47 -0.42 -9.07
C VAL A 40 -12.15 -1.37 -8.10
N VAL A 41 -11.53 -1.63 -6.96
CA VAL A 41 -12.08 -2.46 -5.90
C VAL A 41 -12.62 -1.56 -4.80
N ASP A 42 -13.94 -1.42 -4.73
CA ASP A 42 -14.59 -0.68 -3.65
C ASP A 42 -14.69 -1.53 -2.38
N ASN A 43 -13.99 -1.12 -1.35
CA ASN A 43 -13.90 -1.83 -0.08
C ASN A 43 -14.99 -1.41 0.91
N GLY A 44 -16.25 -1.27 0.40
CA GLY A 44 -17.42 -1.03 1.20
C GLY A 44 -17.79 0.44 1.40
N SER A 45 -17.71 1.24 0.36
CA SER A 45 -18.25 2.60 0.34
C SER A 45 -19.80 2.57 0.32
N ALA A 46 -20.41 3.68 0.68
CA ALA A 46 -21.85 3.88 0.68
C ALA A 46 -22.21 5.29 0.20
N GLY A 47 -23.51 5.52 -0.05
CA GLY A 47 -24.05 6.84 -0.37
C GLY A 47 -23.41 7.47 -1.60
N ALA A 48 -23.03 8.74 -1.50
CA ALA A 48 -22.49 9.52 -2.61
C ALA A 48 -21.17 8.96 -3.18
N ALA A 49 -20.30 8.41 -2.34
CA ALA A 49 -19.04 7.82 -2.76
C ALA A 49 -19.27 6.60 -3.67
N LEU A 50 -20.14 5.66 -3.27
CA LEU A 50 -20.47 4.50 -4.09
C LEU A 50 -21.18 4.91 -5.38
N ALA A 51 -22.11 5.88 -5.31
CA ALA A 51 -22.79 6.40 -6.49
C ALA A 51 -21.80 7.05 -7.49
N MET A 52 -20.78 7.74 -7.00
CA MET A 52 -19.69 8.26 -7.83
C MET A 52 -18.92 7.13 -8.52
N LEU A 53 -18.48 6.10 -7.78
CA LEU A 53 -17.75 4.97 -8.34
C LEU A 53 -18.54 4.26 -9.44
N ARG A 54 -19.83 4.03 -9.23
CA ARG A 54 -20.73 3.44 -10.24
C ARG A 54 -20.85 4.29 -11.51
N ARG A 55 -20.83 5.62 -11.40
CA ARG A 55 -20.81 6.52 -12.57
C ARG A 55 -19.49 6.51 -13.33
N LEU A 56 -18.37 6.28 -12.64
CA LEU A 56 -17.03 6.21 -13.24
C LEU A 56 -16.76 4.85 -13.90
N ALA A 57 -17.53 3.82 -13.55
CA ALA A 57 -17.44 2.49 -14.17
C ALA A 57 -17.87 2.54 -15.64
N GLY A 58 -17.20 1.76 -16.50
CA GLY A 58 -17.45 1.72 -17.94
C GLY A 58 -16.59 0.66 -18.63
N ALA A 59 -16.39 0.81 -19.94
CA ALA A 59 -15.65 -0.18 -20.74
C ALA A 59 -14.23 -0.43 -20.22
N ASP A 60 -13.54 0.64 -19.84
CA ASP A 60 -12.12 0.59 -19.40
C ASP A 60 -11.96 0.60 -17.88
N VAL A 61 -13.06 0.74 -17.12
CA VAL A 61 -13.06 0.82 -15.66
C VAL A 61 -14.03 -0.21 -15.10
N LEU A 62 -13.49 -1.30 -14.58
CA LEU A 62 -14.27 -2.35 -13.92
C LEU A 62 -14.41 -2.04 -12.44
N LEU A 63 -15.63 -1.95 -11.92
CA LEU A 63 -15.91 -1.77 -10.50
C LEU A 63 -16.25 -3.12 -9.83
N LEU A 64 -15.49 -3.47 -8.80
CA LEU A 64 -15.75 -4.62 -7.92
C LEU A 64 -16.20 -4.11 -6.55
N GLU A 65 -17.48 -4.30 -6.23
CA GLU A 65 -18.06 -3.86 -4.95
C GLU A 65 -17.94 -4.97 -3.89
N GLN A 66 -17.19 -4.74 -2.81
CA GLN A 66 -17.05 -5.70 -1.70
C GLN A 66 -18.21 -5.64 -0.70
N GLY A 67 -19.04 -4.60 -0.77
CA GLY A 67 -20.21 -4.41 0.10
C GLY A 67 -19.89 -4.06 1.56
N ARG A 68 -18.67 -4.33 2.03
CA ARG A 68 -18.18 -4.00 3.38
C ARG A 68 -16.66 -3.83 3.37
N ASN A 69 -16.13 -3.14 4.37
CA ASN A 69 -14.68 -3.02 4.53
C ASN A 69 -14.08 -4.35 5.01
N THR A 70 -13.37 -5.03 4.12
CA THR A 70 -12.71 -6.33 4.34
C THR A 70 -11.20 -6.18 4.61
N GLY A 71 -10.70 -4.95 4.60
CA GLY A 71 -9.28 -4.63 4.73
C GLY A 71 -8.55 -4.58 3.39
N LEU A 72 -7.36 -3.95 3.41
CA LEU A 72 -6.56 -3.72 2.20
C LEU A 72 -6.12 -5.03 1.54
N GLY A 73 -5.66 -6.01 2.32
CA GLY A 73 -5.20 -7.30 1.79
C GLY A 73 -6.28 -8.04 1.01
N ALA A 74 -7.51 -8.11 1.56
CA ALA A 74 -8.64 -8.76 0.89
C ALA A 74 -9.09 -8.02 -0.37
N ALA A 75 -9.11 -6.69 -0.33
CA ALA A 75 -9.46 -5.87 -1.49
C ALA A 75 -8.40 -6.01 -2.62
N LEU A 76 -7.11 -5.97 -2.29
CA LEU A 76 -6.04 -6.23 -3.26
C LEU A 76 -6.19 -7.63 -3.86
N ASN A 77 -6.45 -8.65 -3.04
CA ASN A 77 -6.65 -10.02 -3.52
C ASN A 77 -7.85 -10.13 -4.48
N ALA A 78 -8.92 -9.40 -4.25
CA ALA A 78 -10.06 -9.36 -5.19
C ALA A 78 -9.63 -8.79 -6.55
N GLY A 79 -8.90 -7.67 -6.58
CA GLY A 79 -8.36 -7.08 -7.80
C GLY A 79 -7.37 -7.99 -8.51
N MET A 80 -6.48 -8.65 -7.76
CA MET A 80 -5.49 -9.59 -8.32
C MET A 80 -6.13 -10.83 -8.93
N ARG A 81 -7.18 -11.38 -8.30
CA ARG A 81 -7.96 -12.50 -8.87
C ARG A 81 -8.63 -12.11 -10.18
N GLU A 82 -9.21 -10.93 -10.25
CA GLU A 82 -9.83 -10.42 -11.48
C GLU A 82 -8.79 -10.18 -12.57
N ALA A 83 -7.66 -9.55 -12.24
CA ALA A 83 -6.56 -9.35 -13.18
C ALA A 83 -6.07 -10.68 -13.77
N ARG A 84 -5.91 -11.70 -12.91
CA ARG A 84 -5.55 -13.06 -13.33
C ARG A 84 -6.61 -13.70 -14.24
N ALA A 85 -7.88 -13.62 -13.85
CA ALA A 85 -8.98 -14.20 -14.63
C ALA A 85 -9.07 -13.62 -16.05
N ARG A 86 -8.62 -12.37 -16.23
CA ARG A 86 -8.52 -11.70 -17.53
C ARG A 86 -7.21 -11.97 -18.28
N GLY A 87 -6.31 -12.75 -17.72
CA GLY A 87 -5.06 -13.18 -18.38
C GLY A 87 -3.92 -12.14 -18.31
N PHE A 88 -4.00 -11.12 -17.46
CA PHE A 88 -2.91 -10.19 -17.25
C PHE A 88 -1.71 -10.89 -16.61
N ARG A 89 -0.51 -10.43 -16.95
CA ARG A 89 0.75 -10.91 -16.37
C ARG A 89 1.23 -10.02 -15.22
N TRP A 90 0.83 -8.74 -15.25
CA TRP A 90 1.24 -7.71 -14.32
C TRP A 90 0.04 -6.88 -13.88
N ALA A 91 0.08 -6.39 -12.66
CA ALA A 91 -0.87 -5.42 -12.15
C ALA A 91 -0.12 -4.26 -11.50
N VAL A 92 -0.49 -3.00 -11.82
CA VAL A 92 -0.01 -1.84 -11.09
C VAL A 92 -1.02 -1.51 -10.02
N LEU A 93 -0.59 -1.50 -8.77
CA LEU A 93 -1.43 -1.29 -7.60
C LEU A 93 -1.43 0.18 -7.22
N PHE A 94 -2.59 0.74 -6.90
CA PHE A 94 -2.73 2.13 -6.48
C PHE A 94 -3.65 2.29 -5.27
N ASP A 95 -3.32 3.24 -4.41
CA ASP A 95 -4.25 3.79 -3.43
C ASP A 95 -5.13 4.87 -4.11
N GLN A 96 -6.29 5.14 -3.55
CA GLN A 96 -7.30 6.05 -4.12
C GLN A 96 -6.86 7.53 -4.22
N ASP A 97 -5.81 7.93 -3.52
CA ASP A 97 -5.28 9.28 -3.43
C ASP A 97 -3.92 9.45 -4.14
N THR A 98 -3.59 8.51 -5.03
CA THR A 98 -2.31 8.46 -5.74
C THR A 98 -2.42 9.02 -7.13
N GLN A 99 -1.48 9.89 -7.49
CA GLN A 99 -1.35 10.45 -8.82
C GLN A 99 -0.03 9.98 -9.45
N PRO A 100 -0.10 9.23 -10.57
CA PRO A 100 1.09 8.90 -11.35
C PRO A 100 1.71 10.17 -11.94
N THR A 101 3.04 10.20 -12.01
CA THR A 101 3.82 11.26 -12.65
C THR A 101 4.74 10.65 -13.70
N GLY A 102 4.87 11.32 -14.84
CA GLY A 102 5.69 10.79 -15.94
C GLY A 102 5.07 9.56 -16.60
N ASP A 103 5.88 8.82 -17.32
CA ASP A 103 5.52 7.60 -18.06
C ASP A 103 5.91 6.36 -17.24
N MET A 104 4.99 5.87 -16.43
CA MET A 104 5.22 4.69 -15.60
C MET A 104 5.38 3.40 -16.41
N PRO A 105 4.55 3.12 -17.44
CA PRO A 105 4.69 1.90 -18.24
C PRO A 105 6.07 1.79 -18.89
N SER A 106 6.56 2.85 -19.52
CA SER A 106 7.89 2.87 -20.13
C SER A 106 8.99 2.62 -19.10
N ARG A 107 8.92 3.27 -17.94
CA ARG A 107 9.92 3.08 -16.88
C ARG A 107 9.94 1.67 -16.31
N PHE A 108 8.80 1.05 -16.14
CA PHE A 108 8.74 -0.36 -15.71
C PHE A 108 9.28 -1.30 -16.79
N ALA A 109 8.97 -1.02 -18.07
CA ALA A 109 9.51 -1.79 -19.20
C ALA A 109 11.04 -1.69 -19.26
N ASP A 110 11.59 -0.47 -19.13
CA ASP A 110 13.04 -0.24 -19.11
C ASP A 110 13.73 -1.03 -17.97
N ILE A 111 13.14 -1.04 -16.77
CA ILE A 111 13.66 -1.77 -15.60
C ILE A 111 13.63 -3.28 -15.85
N LEU A 112 12.53 -3.81 -16.40
CA LEU A 112 12.43 -5.23 -16.69
C LEU A 112 13.39 -5.65 -17.80
N ALA A 113 13.66 -4.77 -18.78
CA ALA A 113 14.63 -5.04 -19.84
C ALA A 113 16.09 -5.01 -19.32
N ASP A 114 16.38 -4.13 -18.33
CA ASP A 114 17.71 -3.97 -17.73
C ASP A 114 18.02 -5.04 -16.66
N HIS A 115 16.99 -5.62 -16.02
CA HIS A 115 17.19 -6.59 -14.94
C HIS A 115 17.64 -7.95 -15.46
N PRO A 116 18.75 -8.51 -14.96
CA PRO A 116 19.34 -9.75 -15.51
C PRO A 116 18.46 -11.00 -15.39
N ALA A 117 17.45 -10.98 -14.54
CA ALA A 117 16.49 -12.06 -14.29
C ALA A 117 15.08 -11.47 -14.10
N ALA A 118 14.53 -10.86 -15.15
CA ALA A 118 13.24 -10.17 -15.10
C ALA A 118 12.07 -11.10 -14.71
N GLU A 119 12.16 -12.38 -15.04
CA GLU A 119 11.19 -13.41 -14.66
C GLU A 119 11.12 -13.65 -13.14
N ASN A 120 12.19 -13.29 -12.42
CA ASN A 120 12.26 -13.39 -10.95
C ASN A 120 11.92 -12.08 -10.26
N VAL A 121 11.43 -11.08 -10.96
CA VAL A 121 10.96 -9.82 -10.35
C VAL A 121 9.55 -10.03 -9.79
N ALA A 122 9.39 -9.94 -8.47
CA ALA A 122 8.09 -10.00 -7.83
C ALA A 122 7.36 -8.67 -7.88
N ILE A 123 8.05 -7.59 -7.54
CA ILE A 123 7.46 -6.27 -7.41
C ILE A 123 8.48 -5.16 -7.68
N ILE A 124 8.06 -4.14 -8.41
CA ILE A 124 8.79 -2.90 -8.62
C ILE A 124 7.99 -1.77 -8.00
N GLY A 125 8.42 -1.25 -6.85
CA GLY A 125 7.80 -0.09 -6.22
C GLY A 125 8.25 1.20 -6.89
N SER A 126 7.36 2.15 -7.04
CA SER A 126 7.72 3.48 -7.49
C SER A 126 8.30 4.32 -6.35
N ARG A 127 9.34 5.09 -6.66
CA ARG A 127 9.74 6.19 -5.78
C ARG A 127 8.65 7.27 -5.83
N PHE A 128 8.31 7.84 -4.69
CA PHE A 128 7.25 8.83 -4.59
C PHE A 128 7.71 10.13 -3.94
N GLN A 129 7.04 11.22 -4.30
CA GLN A 129 7.12 12.50 -3.62
C GLN A 129 5.91 12.65 -2.70
N ASP A 130 6.15 12.91 -1.41
CA ASP A 130 5.08 13.16 -0.45
C ASP A 130 4.57 14.60 -0.62
N ARG A 131 3.30 14.75 -1.03
CA ARG A 131 2.65 16.05 -1.21
C ARG A 131 2.56 16.87 0.09
N ASN A 132 2.57 16.21 1.23
CA ASN A 132 2.42 16.85 2.54
C ASN A 132 3.76 17.25 3.18
N ARG A 133 4.88 16.94 2.53
CA ARG A 133 6.21 17.38 2.97
C ARG A 133 6.79 18.35 1.95
N PRO A 134 7.31 19.53 2.39
CA PRO A 134 8.05 20.40 1.49
C PRO A 134 9.18 19.59 0.85
N ALA A 135 9.22 19.59 -0.46
CA ALA A 135 10.15 18.83 -1.26
C ALA A 135 11.60 19.14 -0.86
N ALA A 136 12.34 18.15 -0.37
CA ALA A 136 13.66 17.97 -0.93
C ALA A 136 13.42 17.80 -2.44
N SER A 137 14.07 18.61 -3.28
CA SER A 137 13.88 18.63 -4.73
C SER A 137 13.65 17.22 -5.26
N PRO A 138 12.71 17.00 -6.21
CA PRO A 138 12.54 15.67 -6.78
C PRO A 138 13.92 15.23 -7.25
N GLU A 139 14.49 14.23 -6.58
CA GLU A 139 15.76 13.67 -7.03
C GLU A 139 15.47 13.08 -8.40
N ARG A 140 15.79 13.85 -9.43
CA ARG A 140 15.90 13.33 -10.79
C ARG A 140 16.90 12.19 -10.71
N ALA A 141 16.57 11.04 -11.27
CA ALA A 141 17.58 10.03 -11.54
C ALA A 141 18.75 10.75 -12.21
N GLU A 142 19.95 10.65 -11.63
CA GLU A 142 21.14 11.23 -12.24
C GLU A 142 21.27 10.65 -13.64
N ALA A 143 21.56 11.51 -14.62
CA ALA A 143 21.78 11.06 -15.99
C ALA A 143 22.90 10.00 -16.00
N GLY A 144 22.60 8.77 -16.43
CA GLY A 144 23.53 7.64 -16.41
C GLY A 144 23.57 6.85 -15.08
N GLY A 145 22.73 7.17 -14.11
CA GLY A 145 22.58 6.38 -12.88
C GLY A 145 21.73 5.10 -13.09
N PRO A 146 21.66 4.21 -12.08
CA PRO A 146 20.88 2.98 -12.19
C PRO A 146 19.39 3.27 -12.37
N LEU A 147 18.69 2.45 -13.15
CA LEU A 147 17.23 2.56 -13.35
C LEU A 147 16.45 2.15 -12.09
N TRP A 148 17.01 1.25 -11.31
CA TRP A 148 16.39 0.65 -10.14
C TRP A 148 17.39 0.38 -9.02
N VAL A 149 16.87 0.15 -7.83
CA VAL A 149 17.64 -0.29 -6.66
C VAL A 149 16.95 -1.49 -6.00
N ASP A 150 17.74 -2.45 -5.53
CA ASP A 150 17.22 -3.57 -4.74
C ASP A 150 16.73 -3.08 -3.38
N LYS A 151 15.54 -3.51 -2.96
CA LYS A 151 14.94 -3.12 -1.69
C LYS A 151 14.50 -4.34 -0.89
N ARG A 152 14.44 -4.19 0.41
CA ARG A 152 13.82 -5.19 1.28
C ARG A 152 12.29 -5.12 1.25
N ARG A 153 11.74 -3.95 0.92
CA ARG A 153 10.32 -3.66 0.90
C ARG A 153 10.05 -2.40 0.08
N VAL A 154 8.88 -2.37 -0.52
CA VAL A 154 8.28 -1.20 -1.18
C VAL A 154 6.85 -1.05 -0.69
N ILE A 155 6.23 0.10 -0.93
CA ILE A 155 4.81 0.33 -0.63
C ILE A 155 3.95 -0.20 -1.78
N THR A 156 2.68 -0.49 -1.50
CA THR A 156 1.72 -0.98 -2.49
C THR A 156 1.47 0.05 -3.59
N SER A 157 1.24 1.31 -3.20
CA SER A 157 0.82 2.34 -4.15
C SER A 157 1.88 2.63 -5.21
N GLY A 158 1.49 2.56 -6.49
CA GLY A 158 2.36 2.70 -7.65
C GLY A 158 3.33 1.55 -7.87
N SER A 159 3.06 0.37 -7.31
CA SER A 159 3.92 -0.79 -7.50
C SER A 159 3.41 -1.69 -8.64
N LEU A 160 4.31 -2.05 -9.56
CA LEU A 160 4.09 -3.11 -10.55
C LEU A 160 4.32 -4.46 -9.89
N LEU A 161 3.28 -5.30 -9.82
CA LEU A 161 3.30 -6.62 -9.21
C LEU A 161 3.19 -7.72 -10.27
N SER A 162 4.08 -8.71 -10.22
CA SER A 162 4.02 -9.91 -11.05
C SER A 162 2.90 -10.84 -10.58
N LEU A 163 1.98 -11.21 -11.47
CA LEU A 163 0.95 -12.21 -11.18
C LEU A 163 1.55 -13.60 -11.00
N ALA A 164 2.64 -13.93 -11.70
CA ALA A 164 3.37 -15.18 -11.49
C ALA A 164 3.97 -15.26 -10.07
N ALA A 165 4.57 -14.15 -9.59
CA ALA A 165 5.06 -14.10 -8.22
C ALA A 165 3.92 -14.14 -7.18
N TYR A 166 2.79 -13.45 -7.45
CA TYR A 166 1.61 -13.52 -6.60
C TYR A 166 1.06 -14.94 -6.46
N GLU A 167 1.03 -15.71 -7.54
CA GLU A 167 0.61 -17.12 -7.52
C GLU A 167 1.61 -18.00 -6.77
N ALA A 168 2.89 -17.86 -7.06
CA ALA A 168 3.94 -18.67 -6.44
C ALA A 168 4.08 -18.42 -4.94
N LEU A 169 3.90 -17.17 -4.50
CA LEU A 169 4.03 -16.75 -3.11
C LEU A 169 2.72 -16.88 -2.32
N GLY A 170 1.59 -16.97 -3.01
CA GLY A 170 0.26 -16.89 -2.41
C GLY A 170 -0.23 -15.45 -2.19
N PRO A 171 -1.51 -15.27 -1.85
CA PRO A 171 -2.18 -13.99 -1.77
C PRO A 171 -1.61 -13.08 -0.67
N PHE A 172 -1.97 -11.81 -0.72
CA PHE A 172 -1.76 -10.88 0.40
C PHE A 172 -2.45 -11.40 1.65
N ARG A 173 -1.84 -11.20 2.82
CA ARG A 173 -2.40 -11.61 4.11
C ARG A 173 -3.59 -10.74 4.48
N GLU A 174 -4.78 -11.33 4.43
CA GLU A 174 -6.04 -10.64 4.73
C GLU A 174 -6.22 -10.35 6.23
N ASP A 175 -5.65 -11.22 7.08
CA ASP A 175 -5.66 -11.06 8.52
C ASP A 175 -4.90 -9.82 9.01
N LEU A 176 -3.99 -9.26 8.22
CA LEU A 176 -3.34 -7.99 8.53
C LEU A 176 -4.29 -6.80 8.43
N PHE A 177 -5.35 -6.89 7.65
CA PHE A 177 -6.39 -5.90 7.41
C PHE A 177 -5.86 -4.60 6.76
N ILE A 178 -4.99 -3.86 7.44
CA ILE A 178 -4.33 -2.63 6.98
C ILE A 178 -2.94 -2.51 7.61
N ASP A 179 -2.03 -1.82 6.93
CA ASP A 179 -0.61 -1.68 7.30
C ASP A 179 0.16 -3.02 7.32
N PHE A 180 1.42 -3.00 6.89
CA PHE A 180 2.31 -4.16 6.76
C PHE A 180 1.92 -5.22 5.70
N VAL A 181 0.83 -5.06 4.97
CA VAL A 181 0.39 -6.01 3.92
C VAL A 181 1.46 -6.13 2.83
N ASP A 182 1.94 -5.00 2.35
CA ASP A 182 3.04 -4.85 1.40
C ASP A 182 4.39 -5.34 1.96
N HIS A 183 4.70 -4.98 3.19
CA HIS A 183 5.94 -5.38 3.86
C HIS A 183 6.01 -6.89 4.07
N GLU A 184 4.88 -7.53 4.34
CA GLU A 184 4.78 -8.97 4.51
C GLU A 184 4.99 -9.68 3.18
N PHE A 185 4.32 -9.22 2.12
CA PHE A 185 4.47 -9.77 0.77
C PHE A 185 5.92 -9.65 0.27
N CYS A 186 6.52 -8.46 0.37
CA CYS A 186 7.92 -8.26 0.02
C CYS A 186 8.88 -9.17 0.80
N HIS A 187 8.58 -9.42 2.08
CA HIS A 187 9.39 -10.32 2.89
C HIS A 187 9.29 -11.78 2.40
N ARG A 188 8.09 -12.28 2.07
CA ARG A 188 7.90 -13.61 1.48
C ARG A 188 8.63 -13.71 0.14
N ALA A 189 8.49 -12.70 -0.71
CA ALA A 189 9.16 -12.63 -2.00
C ALA A 189 10.69 -12.77 -1.85
N LYS A 190 11.31 -11.97 -1.00
CA LYS A 190 12.76 -12.05 -0.73
C LYS A 190 13.20 -13.40 -0.18
N ARG A 191 12.42 -14.01 0.70
CA ARG A 191 12.75 -15.34 1.26
C ARG A 191 12.66 -16.45 0.22
N ALA A 192 11.80 -16.29 -0.77
CA ALA A 192 11.62 -17.23 -1.88
C ALA A 192 12.58 -16.95 -3.07
N GLY A 193 13.52 -16.01 -2.93
CA GLY A 193 14.51 -15.69 -3.98
C GLY A 193 14.03 -14.71 -5.05
N TRP A 194 12.84 -14.11 -4.89
CA TRP A 194 12.34 -13.11 -5.81
C TRP A 194 12.96 -11.74 -5.56
N SER A 195 13.09 -10.94 -6.63
CA SER A 195 13.56 -9.56 -6.58
C SER A 195 12.45 -8.61 -6.16
N VAL A 196 12.78 -7.70 -5.24
CA VAL A 196 11.94 -6.57 -4.83
C VAL A 196 12.72 -5.31 -5.17
N LEU A 197 12.23 -4.54 -6.14
CA LEU A 197 12.94 -3.40 -6.72
C LEU A 197 12.21 -2.08 -6.40
N GLN A 198 12.93 -0.97 -6.49
CA GLN A 198 12.34 0.36 -6.47
C GLN A 198 12.91 1.18 -7.63
N THR A 199 12.06 1.94 -8.32
CA THR A 199 12.51 2.85 -9.37
C THR A 199 13.47 3.90 -8.81
N ALA A 200 14.52 4.23 -9.56
CA ALA A 200 15.41 5.35 -9.21
C ALA A 200 14.70 6.70 -9.43
N ALA A 201 13.91 6.81 -10.49
CA ALA A 201 13.10 7.99 -10.77
C ALA A 201 11.86 8.06 -9.88
N THR A 202 11.43 9.27 -9.52
CA THR A 202 10.15 9.53 -8.85
C THR A 202 9.02 9.43 -9.87
N LEU A 203 8.09 8.49 -9.66
CA LEU A 203 6.98 8.21 -10.56
C LEU A 203 5.61 8.49 -9.94
N LEU A 204 5.56 8.90 -8.69
CA LEU A 204 4.32 9.15 -7.98
C LEU A 204 4.34 10.47 -7.21
N SER A 205 3.20 11.12 -7.21
CA SER A 205 2.81 12.10 -6.20
C SER A 205 1.75 11.46 -5.30
N HIS A 206 2.10 11.21 -4.04
CA HIS A 206 1.24 10.51 -3.09
C HIS A 206 1.13 11.29 -1.78
N SER A 207 -0.03 11.23 -1.14
CA SER A 207 -0.26 11.83 0.16
C SER A 207 -0.14 10.78 1.24
N VAL A 208 0.99 10.73 1.95
CA VAL A 208 1.21 9.74 3.01
C VAL A 208 0.45 10.17 4.27
N GLY A 209 -0.86 9.87 4.31
CA GLY A 209 -1.70 10.13 5.47
C GLY A 209 -1.94 11.62 5.78
N ASN A 210 -2.76 11.88 6.80
CA ASN A 210 -3.09 13.25 7.25
C ASN A 210 -2.00 13.76 8.20
N TYR A 211 -0.80 14.08 7.68
CA TYR A 211 0.29 14.61 8.50
C TYR A 211 0.01 16.04 8.93
N ARG A 212 -0.02 16.27 10.24
CA ARG A 212 -0.02 17.61 10.84
C ARG A 212 1.33 17.90 11.50
N ARG A 213 1.81 19.11 11.29
CA ARG A 213 3.05 19.58 11.91
C ARG A 213 2.75 20.14 13.30
N HIS A 214 3.40 19.61 14.31
CA HIS A 214 3.41 20.11 15.67
C HIS A 214 4.78 20.70 16.02
N SER A 215 4.82 21.55 17.04
CA SER A 215 6.06 22.09 17.58
C SER A 215 6.13 21.77 19.08
N LEU A 216 7.24 21.21 19.51
CA LEU A 216 7.52 20.96 20.92
C LEU A 216 8.94 21.44 21.20
N LEU A 217 9.10 22.42 22.10
CA LEU A 217 10.41 22.96 22.46
C LEU A 217 11.25 23.41 21.24
N GLY A 218 10.63 23.99 20.22
CA GLY A 218 11.28 24.39 18.97
C GLY A 218 11.52 23.28 17.96
N LEU A 219 11.30 22.01 18.31
CA LEU A 219 11.41 20.87 17.41
C LEU A 219 10.13 20.68 16.60
N LYS A 220 10.27 20.50 15.29
CA LYS A 220 9.16 20.22 14.37
C LYS A 220 8.87 18.72 14.36
N ILE A 221 7.70 18.32 14.86
CA ILE A 221 7.25 16.92 14.92
C ILE A 221 6.10 16.74 13.94
N TRP A 222 6.22 15.76 13.05
CA TRP A 222 5.16 15.41 12.08
C TRP A 222 4.40 14.18 12.58
N ARG A 223 3.07 14.29 12.65
CA ARG A 223 2.19 13.17 13.07
C ARG A 223 1.05 12.96 12.09
N SER A 224 0.79 11.69 11.82
CA SER A 224 -0.26 11.21 10.92
C SER A 224 -1.52 10.86 11.69
N HIS A 225 -2.25 11.67 12.28
CA HIS A 225 -3.46 11.50 13.10
C HIS A 225 -4.35 10.29 12.72
N HIS A 226 -3.82 9.06 12.87
CA HIS A 226 -4.53 7.83 12.54
C HIS A 226 -5.73 7.56 13.44
N SER A 227 -6.75 6.84 12.94
CA SER A 227 -7.88 6.37 13.74
C SER A 227 -7.44 5.35 14.79
N ALA A 228 -8.23 5.17 15.86
CA ALA A 228 -7.96 4.15 16.87
C ALA A 228 -7.88 2.73 16.28
N VAL A 229 -8.71 2.44 15.27
CA VAL A 229 -8.65 1.16 14.54
C VAL A 229 -7.30 0.97 13.86
N ARG A 230 -6.78 1.99 13.18
CA ARG A 230 -5.47 1.91 12.53
C ARG A 230 -4.33 1.82 13.54
N CYS A 231 -4.40 2.53 14.68
CA CYS A 231 -3.43 2.38 15.78
C CYS A 231 -3.37 0.93 16.30
N PHE A 232 -4.54 0.27 16.42
CA PHE A 232 -4.60 -1.14 16.81
C PHE A 232 -3.87 -2.02 15.78
N PHE A 233 -4.21 -1.92 14.50
CA PHE A 233 -3.60 -2.78 13.47
C PHE A 233 -2.10 -2.51 13.32
N MET A 234 -1.64 -1.28 13.37
CA MET A 234 -0.21 -0.93 13.31
C MET A 234 0.57 -1.60 14.45
N ALA A 235 0.06 -1.52 15.69
CA ALA A 235 0.68 -2.15 16.85
C ALA A 235 0.61 -3.68 16.75
N ARG A 236 -0.56 -4.24 16.45
CA ARG A 236 -0.79 -5.68 16.32
C ARG A 236 0.11 -6.30 15.25
N ASN A 237 0.08 -5.76 14.03
CA ASN A 237 0.80 -6.35 12.90
C ASN A 237 2.32 -6.31 13.12
N ARG A 238 2.82 -5.24 13.75
CA ARG A 238 4.24 -5.13 14.14
C ARG A 238 4.64 -6.25 15.10
N MET A 239 3.84 -6.51 16.13
CA MET A 239 4.11 -7.56 17.11
C MET A 239 3.89 -8.95 16.53
N LEU A 240 2.79 -9.15 15.81
CA LEU A 240 2.43 -10.41 15.15
C LEU A 240 3.56 -10.90 14.24
N LEU A 241 3.97 -10.06 13.28
CA LEU A 241 5.03 -10.42 12.34
C LEU A 241 6.41 -10.60 12.99
N ALA A 242 6.71 -9.87 14.07
CA ALA A 242 7.93 -10.08 14.83
C ALA A 242 7.90 -11.42 15.58
N ARG A 243 6.76 -11.79 16.16
CA ARG A 243 6.53 -13.04 16.89
C ARG A 243 6.61 -14.25 15.95
N GLU A 244 5.86 -14.24 14.85
CA GLU A 244 5.84 -15.33 13.85
C GLU A 244 7.23 -15.62 13.28
N ARG A 245 8.05 -14.58 13.12
CA ARG A 245 9.40 -14.70 12.56
C ARG A 245 10.46 -15.07 13.61
N GLY A 246 10.08 -15.26 14.87
CA GLY A 246 11.03 -15.54 15.98
C GLY A 246 12.00 -14.39 16.28
N HIS A 247 11.67 -13.15 15.87
CA HIS A 247 12.56 -12.00 16.00
C HIS A 247 12.34 -11.27 17.34
N TYR A 248 12.80 -11.83 18.46
CA TYR A 248 12.61 -11.26 19.81
C TYR A 248 13.15 -9.83 19.95
N GLY A 249 14.28 -9.50 19.32
CA GLY A 249 14.81 -8.13 19.30
C GLY A 249 13.88 -7.14 18.58
N LYS A 250 13.16 -7.58 17.53
CA LYS A 250 12.14 -6.75 16.86
C LYS A 250 10.87 -6.64 17.70
N LEU A 251 10.55 -7.66 18.49
CA LEU A 251 9.42 -7.64 19.43
C LEU A 251 9.64 -6.58 20.51
N LEU A 252 10.83 -6.57 21.14
CA LEU A 252 11.22 -5.55 22.13
C LEU A 252 11.20 -4.14 21.52
N ARG A 253 11.84 -3.97 20.35
CA ARG A 253 11.80 -2.68 19.62
C ARG A 253 10.38 -2.24 19.27
N GLY A 254 9.52 -3.19 18.95
CA GLY A 254 8.09 -2.94 18.70
C GLY A 254 7.37 -2.41 19.94
N GLY A 255 7.70 -2.93 21.14
CA GLY A 255 7.20 -2.44 22.42
C GLY A 255 7.64 -1.00 22.71
N PHE A 256 8.94 -0.70 22.55
CA PHE A 256 9.44 0.67 22.68
C PHE A 256 8.77 1.63 21.70
N ARG A 257 8.58 1.20 20.45
CA ARG A 257 7.85 2.01 19.45
C ARG A 257 6.39 2.27 19.83
N ALA A 258 5.73 1.30 20.43
CA ALA A 258 4.36 1.47 20.94
C ALA A 258 4.31 2.49 22.09
N LEU A 259 5.28 2.47 23.00
CA LEU A 259 5.39 3.48 24.07
C LEU A 259 5.64 4.88 23.52
N GLU A 260 6.53 5.01 22.53
CA GLU A 260 6.77 6.27 21.81
C GLU A 260 5.48 6.76 21.13
N ASP A 261 4.77 5.88 20.40
CA ASP A 261 3.50 6.23 19.75
C ASP A 261 2.46 6.70 20.78
N ILE A 262 2.35 6.03 21.95
CA ILE A 262 1.46 6.42 23.05
C ILE A 262 1.83 7.81 23.59
N GLY A 263 3.11 8.07 23.83
CA GLY A 263 3.57 9.39 24.29
C GLY A 263 3.19 10.50 23.33
N LEU A 264 3.37 10.28 22.04
CA LEU A 264 3.03 11.24 20.99
C LEU A 264 1.50 11.40 20.82
N ILE A 265 0.71 10.34 20.99
CA ILE A 265 -0.76 10.41 21.02
C ILE A 265 -1.21 11.28 22.19
N LEU A 266 -0.66 11.06 23.37
CA LEU A 266 -1.03 11.83 24.58
C LEU A 266 -0.68 13.32 24.46
N LEU A 267 0.39 13.66 23.75
CA LEU A 267 0.81 15.06 23.57
C LEU A 267 0.01 15.77 22.47
N PHE A 268 -0.21 15.13 21.32
CA PHE A 268 -0.56 15.84 20.08
C PHE A 268 -1.88 15.41 19.42
N GLU A 269 -2.48 14.28 19.83
CA GLU A 269 -3.62 13.76 19.08
C GLU A 269 -4.94 13.91 19.84
N GLU A 270 -6.03 13.83 19.09
CA GLU A 270 -7.40 13.73 19.61
C GLU A 270 -7.77 12.27 19.89
N ASP A 271 -8.89 12.01 20.58
CA ASP A 271 -9.39 10.67 20.95
C ASP A 271 -8.32 9.81 21.66
N LYS A 272 -7.54 10.45 22.53
CA LYS A 272 -6.36 9.91 23.20
C LYS A 272 -6.62 8.57 23.88
N ALA A 273 -7.68 8.50 24.67
CA ALA A 273 -8.03 7.31 25.45
C ALA A 273 -8.30 6.10 24.54
N ALA A 274 -9.06 6.27 23.45
CA ALA A 274 -9.34 5.19 22.53
C ALA A 274 -8.10 4.76 21.75
N LYS A 275 -7.25 5.69 21.31
CA LYS A 275 -6.01 5.39 20.58
C LYS A 275 -4.97 4.67 21.46
N VAL A 276 -4.78 5.13 22.71
CA VAL A 276 -3.90 4.47 23.68
C VAL A 276 -4.39 3.05 23.96
N ARG A 277 -5.69 2.90 24.29
CA ARG A 277 -6.30 1.57 24.49
C ARG A 277 -6.14 0.68 23.28
N ALA A 278 -6.32 1.21 22.07
CA ALA A 278 -6.17 0.48 20.82
C ALA A 278 -4.72 0.02 20.59
N THR A 279 -3.75 0.88 20.82
CA THR A 279 -2.32 0.56 20.70
C THR A 279 -1.92 -0.56 21.67
N LEU A 280 -2.32 -0.47 22.95
CA LEU A 280 -2.05 -1.49 23.94
C LEU A 280 -2.72 -2.83 23.60
N ALA A 281 -4.02 -2.78 23.25
CA ALA A 281 -4.76 -3.97 22.82
C ALA A 281 -4.13 -4.62 21.57
N GLY A 282 -3.68 -3.81 20.61
CA GLY A 282 -2.97 -4.29 19.44
C GLY A 282 -1.65 -4.98 19.78
N CYS A 283 -0.85 -4.43 20.69
CA CYS A 283 0.38 -5.07 21.14
C CYS A 283 0.09 -6.46 21.76
N VAL A 284 -0.90 -6.54 22.65
CA VAL A 284 -1.29 -7.81 23.29
C VAL A 284 -1.78 -8.83 22.27
N ALA A 285 -2.69 -8.41 21.36
CA ALA A 285 -3.22 -9.25 20.29
C ALA A 285 -2.08 -9.78 19.39
N GLY A 286 -1.16 -8.93 18.98
CA GLY A 286 -0.03 -9.34 18.15
C GLY A 286 0.93 -10.32 18.84
N ILE A 287 1.19 -10.16 20.14
CA ILE A 287 2.00 -11.12 20.93
C ILE A 287 1.28 -12.47 21.07
N ARG A 288 -0.05 -12.44 21.23
CA ARG A 288 -0.89 -13.66 21.32
C ARG A 288 -1.20 -14.28 19.97
N GLN A 289 -0.80 -13.63 18.87
CA GLN A 289 -1.14 -14.02 17.50
C GLN A 289 -2.67 -14.04 17.25
N ASP A 290 -3.39 -13.15 17.94
CA ASP A 290 -4.83 -13.00 17.78
C ASP A 290 -5.11 -12.04 16.59
N THR A 291 -5.90 -12.51 15.62
CA THR A 291 -6.26 -11.76 14.44
C THR A 291 -7.62 -11.10 14.53
N VAL A 292 -8.36 -11.37 15.60
CA VAL A 292 -9.72 -10.85 15.78
C VAL A 292 -9.69 -9.39 16.26
N LEU A 293 -10.43 -8.54 15.55
CA LEU A 293 -10.62 -7.15 15.98
C LEU A 293 -11.60 -7.11 17.18
N PRO A 294 -11.25 -6.43 18.28
CA PRO A 294 -12.14 -6.27 19.42
C PRO A 294 -13.47 -5.60 19.06
N ASP A 295 -14.59 -6.03 19.64
CA ASP A 295 -15.93 -5.56 19.28
C ASP A 295 -16.11 -4.04 19.45
N TRP A 296 -15.47 -3.43 20.45
CA TRP A 296 -15.52 -1.99 20.65
C TRP A 296 -14.80 -1.21 19.52
N LEU A 297 -13.85 -1.83 18.80
CA LEU A 297 -13.22 -1.26 17.60
C LEU A 297 -14.02 -1.57 16.33
N LYS A 298 -14.70 -2.72 16.24
CA LYS A 298 -15.57 -3.03 15.10
C LYS A 298 -16.63 -1.95 14.89
N ARG A 299 -17.20 -1.41 15.98
CA ARG A 299 -18.17 -0.30 15.93
C ARG A 299 -17.59 1.02 15.39
N ARG A 300 -16.26 1.12 15.25
CA ARG A 300 -15.55 2.29 14.72
C ARG A 300 -15.01 2.09 13.30
N LEU A 301 -15.26 0.94 12.68
CA LEU A 301 -14.91 0.64 11.28
C LEU A 301 -15.90 1.25 10.29
N GLY A 302 -17.12 1.51 10.73
CA GLY A 302 -18.25 1.94 9.94
C GLY A 302 -18.25 3.39 9.47
#